data_2c46833108dac683972f6c97df03539e
#
_entry.id   2c46833108dac683972f6c97df03539e
#
_cell.length_a   1.000
_cell.length_b   1.000
_cell.length_c   1.000
_cell.angle_alpha   90.00
_cell.angle_beta   90.00
_cell.angle_gamma   90.00
#
_symmetry.space_group_name_H-M   'P 1'
#
loop_
_entity.id
_entity.type
_entity.pdbx_description
1 polymer ?
#
loop_
_entity_poly.entity_id
_entity_poly.type
_entity_poly.pdbx_seq_one_letter_code
_entity_poly.pdbx_strand_id
1 'polypeptide(L)'
;MYNFDITSENERFHIALLLDCYGNMLTEKQRSAVELYFQDDLSLSEISALHHITRQAVQDRIRPGVKTLQQLDEKLNFLKRIAEYEAKIAKLEQEIQ
;
A
#
# COMPACT_ATOMS: atom_id res chain seq x y z
N MET A 1 -1.79 -1.71 -16.24
CA MET A 1 -2.86 -1.49 -15.24
C MET A 1 -2.66 -2.42 -14.07
N TYR A 2 -2.70 -1.92 -12.86
CA TYR A 2 -2.56 -2.76 -11.67
C TYR A 2 -3.75 -3.71 -11.54
N ASN A 3 -3.46 -4.97 -11.25
CA ASN A 3 -4.47 -5.97 -10.96
C ASN A 3 -4.33 -6.38 -9.48
N PHE A 4 -5.22 -5.89 -8.63
CA PHE A 4 -5.15 -6.20 -7.20
C PHE A 4 -5.56 -7.64 -6.86
N ASP A 5 -6.02 -8.41 -7.85
CA ASP A 5 -6.26 -9.84 -7.68
C ASP A 5 -4.96 -10.66 -7.61
N ILE A 6 -3.84 -10.01 -7.88
CA ILE A 6 -2.52 -10.64 -7.75
C ILE A 6 -2.29 -10.95 -6.27
N THR A 7 -1.99 -12.20 -5.99
CA THR A 7 -1.85 -12.71 -4.63
C THR A 7 -0.40 -12.95 -4.21
N SER A 8 0.57 -12.53 -5.02
CA SER A 8 1.98 -12.62 -4.67
C SER A 8 2.24 -11.85 -3.37
N GLU A 9 2.88 -12.51 -2.40
CA GLU A 9 3.24 -11.87 -1.13
C GLU A 9 4.13 -10.65 -1.35
N ASN A 10 5.05 -10.72 -2.32
CA ASN A 10 5.94 -9.60 -2.62
C ASN A 10 5.17 -8.38 -3.13
N GLU A 11 4.18 -8.58 -3.97
CA GLU A 11 3.36 -7.48 -4.48
C GLU A 11 2.47 -6.90 -3.39
N ARG A 12 1.87 -7.75 -2.56
CA ARG A 12 1.07 -7.28 -1.42
C ARG A 12 1.92 -6.48 -0.45
N PHE A 13 3.12 -6.95 -0.15
CA PHE A 13 4.07 -6.26 0.71
C PHE A 13 4.45 -4.91 0.12
N HIS A 14 4.70 -4.86 -1.20
CA HIS A 14 5.03 -3.62 -1.88
C HIS A 14 3.90 -2.59 -1.76
N ILE A 15 2.65 -3.01 -1.97
CA ILE A 15 1.50 -2.11 -1.82
C ILE A 15 1.38 -1.63 -0.36
N ALA A 16 1.62 -2.51 0.61
CA ALA A 16 1.60 -2.11 2.02
C ALA A 16 2.66 -1.04 2.32
N LEU A 17 3.85 -1.15 1.74
CA LEU A 17 4.89 -0.12 1.88
C LEU A 17 4.49 1.20 1.22
N LEU A 18 3.88 1.13 0.05
CA LEU A 18 3.36 2.34 -0.63
C LEU A 18 2.31 3.02 0.24
N LEU A 19 1.46 2.24 0.87
CA LEU A 19 0.41 2.75 1.75
C LEU A 19 1.01 3.45 2.97
N ASP A 20 2.05 2.89 3.57
CA ASP A 20 2.76 3.54 4.69
C ASP A 20 3.35 4.89 4.26
N CYS A 21 3.87 4.96 3.05
CA CYS A 21 4.55 6.16 2.56
C CYS A 21 3.56 7.22 2.07
N TYR A 22 2.52 6.82 1.34
CA TYR A 22 1.63 7.75 0.62
C TYR A 22 0.17 7.67 1.05
N GLY A 23 -0.17 6.84 2.04
CA GLY A 23 -1.57 6.57 2.40
C GLY A 23 -2.37 7.82 2.75
N ASN A 24 -1.72 8.84 3.29
CA ASN A 24 -2.38 10.11 3.65
C ASN A 24 -2.85 10.89 2.42
N MET A 25 -2.41 10.53 1.23
CA MET A 25 -2.85 11.16 -0.02
C MET A 25 -4.13 10.54 -0.57
N LEU A 26 -4.58 9.43 0.00
CA LEU A 26 -5.84 8.79 -0.38
C LEU A 26 -7.02 9.40 0.38
N THR A 27 -8.22 9.28 -0.20
CA THR A 27 -9.43 9.59 0.56
C THR A 27 -9.57 8.61 1.72
N GLU A 28 -10.30 8.96 2.76
CA GLU A 28 -10.51 8.07 3.90
C GLU A 28 -11.11 6.73 3.47
N LYS A 29 -12.07 6.75 2.57
CA LYS A 29 -12.73 5.54 2.09
C LYS A 29 -11.78 4.63 1.31
N GLN A 30 -10.95 5.21 0.43
CA GLN A 30 -9.95 4.48 -0.32
C GLN A 30 -8.89 3.91 0.64
N ARG A 31 -8.36 4.76 1.51
CA ARG A 31 -7.33 4.38 2.46
C ARG A 31 -7.78 3.22 3.35
N SER A 32 -8.96 3.33 3.93
CA SER A 32 -9.50 2.28 4.80
C SER A 32 -9.61 0.94 4.07
N ALA A 33 -10.15 0.95 2.84
CA ALA A 33 -10.30 -0.29 2.07
C ALA A 33 -8.94 -0.89 1.71
N VAL A 34 -7.97 -0.07 1.30
CA VAL A 34 -6.62 -0.53 0.95
C VAL A 34 -5.89 -1.09 2.18
N GLU A 35 -5.98 -0.41 3.32
CA GLU A 35 -5.38 -0.88 4.57
C GLU A 35 -5.95 -2.24 4.99
N LEU A 36 -7.27 -2.37 4.99
CA LEU A 36 -7.91 -3.62 5.41
C LEU A 36 -7.52 -4.78 4.49
N TYR A 37 -7.42 -4.53 3.20
CA TYR A 37 -7.12 -5.58 2.25
C TYR A 37 -5.63 -5.95 2.25
N PHE A 38 -4.72 -4.99 2.21
CA PHE A 38 -3.29 -5.23 2.03
C PHE A 38 -2.49 -5.33 3.33
N GLN A 39 -2.91 -4.67 4.40
CA GLN A 39 -2.21 -4.72 5.69
C GLN A 39 -2.86 -5.68 6.67
N ASP A 40 -4.18 -5.70 6.71
CA ASP A 40 -4.92 -6.52 7.68
C ASP A 40 -5.40 -7.85 7.11
N ASP A 41 -5.14 -8.11 5.83
CA ASP A 41 -5.45 -9.37 5.15
C ASP A 41 -6.92 -9.76 5.15
N LEU A 42 -7.83 -8.78 5.20
CA LEU A 42 -9.26 -9.06 5.09
C LEU A 42 -9.63 -9.39 3.64
N SER A 43 -10.59 -10.30 3.48
CA SER A 43 -11.15 -10.60 2.17
C SER A 43 -12.10 -9.49 1.72
N LEU A 44 -12.41 -9.45 0.43
CA LEU A 44 -13.41 -8.51 -0.10
C LEU A 44 -14.75 -8.67 0.60
N SER A 45 -15.15 -9.91 0.90
CA SER A 45 -16.38 -10.19 1.62
C SER A 45 -16.38 -9.64 3.04
N GLU A 46 -15.26 -9.79 3.75
CA GLU A 46 -15.12 -9.29 5.11
C GLU A 46 -15.18 -7.76 5.13
N ILE A 47 -14.50 -7.10 4.19
CA ILE A 47 -14.53 -5.64 4.09
C ILE A 47 -15.93 -5.15 3.73
N SER A 48 -16.59 -5.82 2.80
CA SER A 48 -17.96 -5.54 2.39
C SER A 48 -18.90 -5.56 3.60
N ALA A 49 -18.80 -6.60 4.44
CA ALA A 49 -19.63 -6.74 5.64
C ALA A 49 -19.29 -5.63 6.66
N LEU A 50 -18.02 -5.35 6.86
CA LEU A 50 -17.57 -4.36 7.85
C LEU A 50 -18.03 -2.95 7.49
N HIS A 51 -17.96 -2.59 6.22
CA HIS A 51 -18.29 -1.24 5.74
C HIS A 51 -19.75 -1.10 5.29
N HIS A 52 -20.53 -2.18 5.32
CA HIS A 52 -21.94 -2.18 4.88
C HIS A 52 -22.10 -1.73 3.43
N ILE A 53 -21.21 -2.20 2.56
CA ILE A 53 -21.24 -1.93 1.12
C ILE A 53 -21.10 -3.24 0.35
N THR A 54 -21.31 -3.21 -0.95
CA THR A 54 -21.15 -4.40 -1.79
C THR A 54 -19.67 -4.72 -1.99
N ARG A 55 -19.39 -5.99 -2.39
CA ARG A 55 -18.01 -6.38 -2.74
C ARG A 55 -17.51 -5.56 -3.93
N GLN A 56 -18.38 -5.28 -4.90
CA GLN A 56 -18.01 -4.44 -6.04
C GLN A 56 -17.61 -3.03 -5.58
N ALA A 57 -18.35 -2.47 -4.63
CA ALA A 57 -18.03 -1.15 -4.07
C ALA A 57 -16.67 -1.16 -3.36
N VAL A 58 -16.31 -2.27 -2.69
CA VAL A 58 -14.98 -2.42 -2.09
C VAL A 58 -13.91 -2.36 -3.18
N GLN A 59 -14.08 -3.11 -4.27
CA GLN A 59 -13.14 -3.09 -5.40
C GLN A 59 -13.02 -1.69 -5.99
N ASP A 60 -14.13 -0.98 -6.09
CA ASP A 60 -14.16 0.39 -6.64
C ASP A 60 -13.43 1.40 -5.77
N ARG A 61 -13.21 1.07 -4.49
CA ARG A 61 -12.39 1.88 -3.59
C ARG A 61 -10.91 1.47 -3.65
N ILE A 62 -10.64 0.18 -3.73
CA ILE A 62 -9.26 -0.35 -3.72
C ILE A 62 -8.51 0.00 -5.00
N ARG A 63 -9.10 -0.25 -6.17
CA ARG A 63 -8.41 -0.04 -7.45
C ARG A 63 -7.89 1.38 -7.65
N PRO A 64 -8.73 2.42 -7.49
CA PRO A 64 -8.21 3.79 -7.64
C PRO A 64 -7.19 4.15 -6.58
N GLY A 65 -7.37 3.64 -5.35
CA GLY A 65 -6.43 3.88 -4.26
C GLY A 65 -5.05 3.33 -4.58
N VAL A 66 -4.96 2.08 -5.01
CA VAL A 66 -3.70 1.45 -5.39
C VAL A 66 -3.06 2.19 -6.57
N LYS A 67 -3.86 2.55 -7.56
CA LYS A 67 -3.36 3.28 -8.73
C LYS A 67 -2.74 4.62 -8.31
N THR A 68 -3.39 5.34 -7.41
CA THR A 68 -2.87 6.61 -6.90
C THR A 68 -1.53 6.40 -6.18
N LEU A 69 -1.42 5.38 -5.33
CA LEU A 69 -0.17 5.05 -4.64
C LEU A 69 0.96 4.78 -5.62
N GLN A 70 0.70 4.00 -6.65
CA GLN A 70 1.69 3.66 -7.67
C GLN A 70 2.14 4.88 -8.47
N GLN A 71 1.19 5.73 -8.84
CA GLN A 71 1.49 6.95 -9.60
C GLN A 71 2.32 7.93 -8.77
N LEU A 72 2.03 8.04 -7.48
CA LEU A 72 2.82 8.90 -6.59
C LEU A 72 4.25 8.41 -6.48
N ASP A 73 4.44 7.10 -6.32
CA ASP A 73 5.78 6.54 -6.20
C ASP A 73 6.58 6.64 -7.51
N GLU A 74 5.92 6.50 -8.65
CA GLU A 74 6.56 6.71 -9.95
C GLU A 74 7.15 8.12 -10.07
N LYS A 75 6.45 9.11 -9.53
CA LYS A 75 6.88 10.51 -9.58
C LYS A 75 7.88 10.87 -8.50
N LEU A 76 7.64 10.41 -7.27
CA LEU A 76 8.41 10.83 -6.10
C LEU A 76 9.53 9.88 -5.73
N ASN A 77 9.34 8.59 -6.04
CA ASN A 77 10.36 7.54 -5.84
C ASN A 77 10.86 7.44 -4.40
N PHE A 78 9.97 7.68 -3.42
CA PHE A 78 10.35 7.73 -2.01
C PHE A 78 10.77 6.38 -1.44
N LEU A 79 10.15 5.28 -1.87
CA LEU A 79 10.53 3.96 -1.36
C LEU A 79 11.99 3.62 -1.66
N LYS A 80 12.42 3.89 -2.89
CA LYS A 80 13.82 3.67 -3.28
C LYS A 80 14.77 4.56 -2.49
N ARG A 81 14.40 5.84 -2.33
CA ARG A 81 15.22 6.80 -1.60
C ARG A 81 15.32 6.43 -0.12
N ILE A 82 14.22 6.01 0.49
CA ILE A 82 14.22 5.56 1.89
C ILE A 82 15.13 4.34 2.05
N ALA A 83 15.02 3.35 1.15
CA ALA A 83 15.87 2.16 1.20
C ALA A 83 17.36 2.51 1.08
N GLU A 84 17.70 3.46 0.21
CA GLU A 84 19.08 3.92 0.06
C GLU A 84 19.60 4.60 1.33
N TYR A 85 18.78 5.44 1.96
CA TYR A 85 19.18 6.10 3.20
C TYR A 85 19.30 5.11 4.35
N GLU A 86 18.38 4.15 4.45
CA GLU A 86 18.47 3.11 5.48
C GLU A 86 19.74 2.27 5.33
N ALA A 87 20.12 1.95 4.10
CA ALA A 87 21.36 1.23 3.84
C ALA A 87 22.59 2.04 4.27
N LYS A 88 22.60 3.35 4.01
CA LYS A 88 23.69 4.24 4.43
C LYS A 88 23.75 4.33 5.95
N ILE A 89 22.63 4.44 6.62
CA ILE A 89 22.55 4.49 8.09
C ILE A 89 23.12 3.20 8.67
N ALA A 90 22.71 2.04 8.16
CA ALA A 90 23.19 0.75 8.64
C ALA A 90 24.70 0.62 8.49
N LYS A 91 25.25 1.11 7.37
CA LYS A 91 26.69 1.10 7.14
C LYS A 91 27.43 1.99 8.14
N LEU A 92 26.91 3.19 8.37
CA LEU A 92 27.50 4.12 9.34
C LEU A 92 27.46 3.55 10.75
N GLU A 93 26.38 2.91 11.13
CA GLU A 93 26.26 2.26 12.44
C GLU A 93 27.33 1.18 12.63
N GLN A 94 27.61 0.40 11.58
CA GLN A 94 28.66 -0.62 11.63
C GLN A 94 30.04 0.00 11.80
N GLU A 95 30.30 1.16 11.18
CA GLU A 95 31.60 1.84 11.28
C GLU A 95 31.85 2.42 12.68
N ILE A 96 30.79 2.70 13.44
CA ILE A 96 30.90 3.26 14.78
C ILE A 96 31.24 2.20 15.81
N GLN A 97 30.90 0.93 15.53
CA GLN A 97 31.21 -0.19 16.45
C GLN A 97 32.70 -0.62 16.38
#